data_60acc1ab4ad6cf21baed48f82624bbe3
#
_entry.id   60acc1ab4ad6cf21baed48f82624bbe3
#
_cell.length_a   1.000
_cell.length_b   1.000
_cell.length_c   1.000
_cell.angle_alpha   90.00
_cell.angle_beta   90.00
_cell.angle_gamma   90.00
#
_symmetry.space_group_name_H-M   'P 1'
#
loop_
_entity.id
_entity.type
_entity.pdbx_description
1 polymer ?
#
loop_
_entity_poly.entity_id
_entity_poly.type
_entity_poly.pdbx_seq_one_letter_code
_entity_poly.pdbx_strand_id
1 'polypeptide(L)'
;MPQVLEALAAARGAKLIYARTRRSVEAWARRESHVELLVAIGSRVRSPGAAGAADFRSDWDYQLVSSRPEILDRSLWLSALGVEVQAYAVRIGRLGSSAKISVVTDRGEMDLVILPAEALRVLTAAMSLPASSWPPQLLPALTDLATVLAGGFRVLKGEGAYGPLLARIAREVPVTRLDDAAVRLEADGFVCDYVSTWRKVERGEWIAAQRWLHLQLVECNLRLLHELRLRRGEVSFPDGRR
;
A
#
# COMPACT_ATOMS: atom_id res chain seq x y z
N MET A 1 21.83 31.43 -2.68
CA MET A 1 20.77 31.78 -3.64
C MET A 1 20.70 30.84 -4.86
N PRO A 2 21.77 30.51 -5.64
CA PRO A 2 21.66 29.60 -6.80
C PRO A 2 21.13 28.20 -6.46
N GLN A 3 21.61 27.56 -5.39
CA GLN A 3 21.19 26.24 -4.97
C GLN A 3 19.70 26.12 -4.60
N VAL A 4 19.11 27.19 -4.04
CA VAL A 4 17.67 27.24 -3.72
C VAL A 4 16.83 27.33 -5.00
N LEU A 5 17.29 28.10 -5.99
CA LEU A 5 16.61 28.20 -7.28
C LEU A 5 16.70 26.89 -8.09
N GLU A 6 17.83 26.20 -8.05
CA GLU A 6 17.99 24.86 -8.66
C GLU A 6 17.10 23.84 -7.97
N ALA A 7 17.02 23.81 -6.63
CA ALA A 7 16.14 22.94 -5.89
C ALA A 7 14.66 23.20 -6.19
N LEU A 8 14.25 24.46 -6.33
CA LEU A 8 12.89 24.84 -6.71
C LEU A 8 12.57 24.48 -8.17
N ALA A 9 13.52 24.64 -9.08
CA ALA A 9 13.36 24.23 -10.48
C ALA A 9 13.25 22.70 -10.61
N ALA A 10 14.10 21.96 -9.89
CA ALA A 10 14.05 20.50 -9.82
C ALA A 10 12.72 20.01 -9.22
N ALA A 11 12.23 20.64 -8.15
CA ALA A 11 10.95 20.31 -7.53
C ALA A 11 9.75 20.61 -8.46
N ARG A 12 9.79 21.71 -9.22
CA ARG A 12 8.78 22.02 -10.24
C ARG A 12 8.81 21.03 -11.40
N GLY A 13 10.00 20.68 -11.89
CA GLY A 13 10.20 19.68 -12.93
C GLY A 13 9.66 18.31 -12.50
N ALA A 14 10.01 17.86 -11.30
CA ALA A 14 9.50 16.62 -10.70
C ALA A 14 7.97 16.64 -10.62
N LYS A 15 7.36 17.72 -10.13
CA LYS A 15 5.90 17.85 -10.00
C LYS A 15 5.16 17.71 -11.35
N LEU A 16 5.72 18.27 -12.43
CA LEU A 16 5.18 18.14 -13.78
C LEU A 16 5.33 16.73 -14.34
N ILE A 17 6.45 16.07 -14.12
CA ILE A 17 6.75 14.71 -14.53
C ILE A 17 5.78 13.74 -13.85
N TYR A 18 5.60 13.84 -12.54
CA TYR A 18 4.67 13.00 -11.77
C TYR A 18 3.20 13.18 -12.19
N ALA A 19 2.78 14.42 -12.46
CA ALA A 19 1.42 14.67 -12.95
C ALA A 19 1.17 14.04 -14.33
N ARG A 20 2.21 13.94 -15.16
CA ARG A 20 2.14 13.31 -16.48
C ARG A 20 2.03 11.78 -16.36
N THR A 21 2.82 11.14 -15.50
CA THR A 21 2.76 9.68 -15.25
C THR A 21 1.37 9.26 -14.77
N ARG A 22 0.81 9.96 -13.77
CA ARG A 22 -0.57 9.72 -13.32
C ARG A 22 -1.58 9.77 -14.45
N ARG A 23 -1.53 10.83 -15.26
CA ARG A 23 -2.47 10.98 -16.39
C ARG A 23 -2.33 9.86 -17.43
N SER A 24 -1.12 9.37 -17.65
CA SER A 24 -0.87 8.25 -18.54
C SER A 24 -1.48 6.96 -18.02
N VAL A 25 -1.30 6.63 -16.73
CA VAL A 25 -1.89 5.44 -16.10
C VAL A 25 -3.43 5.51 -16.12
N GLU A 26 -3.98 6.65 -15.74
CA GLU A 26 -5.42 6.88 -15.76
C GLU A 26 -6.00 6.78 -17.17
N ALA A 27 -5.38 7.41 -18.16
CA ALA A 27 -5.82 7.37 -19.55
C ALA A 27 -5.70 5.97 -20.15
N TRP A 28 -4.65 5.24 -19.82
CA TRP A 28 -4.50 3.84 -20.19
C TRP A 28 -5.63 3.00 -19.59
N ALA A 29 -5.81 3.04 -18.29
CA ALA A 29 -6.83 2.24 -17.62
C ALA A 29 -8.25 2.54 -18.13
N ARG A 30 -8.55 3.79 -18.49
CA ARG A 30 -9.85 4.15 -19.07
C ARG A 30 -10.10 3.53 -20.44
N ARG A 31 -9.06 3.35 -21.26
CA ARG A 31 -9.17 2.71 -22.59
C ARG A 31 -9.31 1.20 -22.52
N GLU A 32 -8.73 0.58 -21.49
CA GLU A 32 -8.74 -0.87 -21.35
C GLU A 32 -10.09 -1.36 -20.82
N SER A 33 -10.89 -2.00 -21.66
CA SER A 33 -12.24 -2.47 -21.28
C SER A 33 -12.25 -3.50 -20.17
N HIS A 34 -11.17 -4.28 -20.01
CA HIS A 34 -11.02 -5.30 -18.99
C HIS A 34 -10.53 -4.74 -17.64
N VAL A 35 -10.12 -3.49 -17.55
CA VAL A 35 -9.90 -2.80 -16.27
C VAL A 35 -11.24 -2.29 -15.76
N GLU A 36 -11.76 -2.90 -14.69
CA GLU A 36 -13.04 -2.54 -14.10
C GLU A 36 -12.91 -1.40 -13.10
N LEU A 37 -11.81 -1.38 -12.33
CA LEU A 37 -11.55 -0.41 -11.29
C LEU A 37 -10.07 -0.02 -11.28
N LEU A 38 -9.81 1.27 -11.13
CA LEU A 38 -8.49 1.82 -10.79
C LEU A 38 -8.63 2.80 -9.64
N VAL A 39 -7.88 2.57 -8.57
CA VAL A 39 -7.87 3.39 -7.36
C VAL A 39 -6.45 3.85 -7.07
N ALA A 40 -6.24 5.14 -6.92
CA ALA A 40 -5.02 5.67 -6.33
C ALA A 40 -5.15 5.65 -4.81
N ILE A 41 -4.12 5.21 -4.12
CA ILE A 41 -4.01 5.09 -2.67
C ILE A 41 -2.70 5.69 -2.17
N GLY A 42 -2.42 5.57 -0.89
CA GLY A 42 -1.12 5.92 -0.32
C GLY A 42 -0.93 7.43 -0.11
N SER A 43 0.33 7.84 -0.11
CA SER A 43 0.73 9.22 0.25
C SER A 43 0.20 10.29 -0.70
N ARG A 44 0.05 9.97 -2.00
CA ARG A 44 -0.32 10.92 -3.05
C ARG A 44 -1.81 11.28 -3.12
N VAL A 45 -2.65 10.60 -2.38
CA VAL A 45 -4.08 10.94 -2.28
C VAL A 45 -4.41 11.74 -1.03
N ARG A 46 -3.46 11.90 -0.12
CA ARG A 46 -3.62 12.69 1.11
C ARG A 46 -3.54 14.19 0.80
N SER A 47 -4.23 14.97 1.62
CA SER A 47 -4.16 16.44 1.51
C SER A 47 -2.74 16.94 1.78
N PRO A 48 -2.28 17.96 1.06
CA PRO A 48 -0.98 18.59 1.35
C PRO A 48 -0.90 19.04 2.82
N GLY A 49 0.21 18.71 3.49
CA GLY A 49 0.42 19.00 4.91
C GLY A 49 -0.18 17.99 5.89
N ALA A 50 -0.98 17.03 5.42
CA ALA A 50 -1.43 15.93 6.26
C ALA A 50 -0.27 14.99 6.61
N ALA A 51 -0.39 14.27 7.72
CA ALA A 51 0.58 13.25 8.11
C ALA A 51 0.76 12.22 6.98
N GLY A 52 2.01 11.96 6.62
CA GLY A 52 2.37 11.04 5.54
C GLY A 52 1.92 11.47 4.14
N ALA A 53 1.64 12.76 3.92
CA ALA A 53 1.39 13.30 2.58
C ALA A 53 2.63 13.17 1.70
N ALA A 54 2.40 13.01 0.39
CA ALA A 54 3.47 12.80 -0.57
C ALA A 54 4.39 14.01 -0.72
N ASP A 55 5.65 13.72 -0.88
CA ASP A 55 6.66 14.63 -1.39
C ASP A 55 7.00 14.34 -2.87
N PHE A 56 8.05 14.95 -3.39
CA PHE A 56 8.49 14.75 -4.77
C PHE A 56 9.14 13.39 -5.04
N ARG A 57 9.55 12.66 -3.98
CA ARG A 57 10.19 11.33 -4.06
C ARG A 57 9.21 10.19 -3.82
N SER A 58 8.00 10.52 -3.38
CA SER A 58 6.99 9.48 -3.12
C SER A 58 6.59 8.77 -4.40
N ASP A 59 6.41 7.48 -4.33
CA ASP A 59 5.88 6.61 -5.38
C ASP A 59 4.39 6.86 -5.66
N TRP A 60 3.89 6.21 -6.69
CA TRP A 60 2.47 6.12 -6.98
C TRP A 60 1.98 4.72 -6.60
N ASP A 61 1.02 4.68 -5.70
CA ASP A 61 0.37 3.44 -5.30
C ASP A 61 -1.02 3.32 -5.94
N TYR A 62 -1.26 2.20 -6.61
CA TYR A 62 -2.54 1.90 -7.25
C TYR A 62 -3.06 0.53 -6.85
N GLN A 63 -4.39 0.43 -6.74
CA GLN A 63 -5.10 -0.83 -6.81
C GLN A 63 -5.86 -0.89 -8.12
N LEU A 64 -5.70 -1.97 -8.86
CA LEU A 64 -6.33 -2.22 -10.14
C LEU A 64 -7.10 -3.52 -10.07
N VAL A 65 -8.34 -3.50 -10.53
CA VAL A 65 -9.17 -4.70 -10.69
C VAL A 65 -9.40 -4.95 -12.16
N SER A 66 -9.10 -6.17 -12.58
CA SER A 66 -9.23 -6.58 -13.98
C SER A 66 -9.96 -7.92 -14.10
N SER A 67 -10.82 -8.02 -15.14
CA SER A 67 -11.39 -9.29 -15.58
C SER A 67 -10.37 -10.18 -16.33
N ARG A 68 -9.22 -9.59 -16.67
CA ARG A 68 -8.11 -10.24 -17.36
C ARG A 68 -6.79 -9.89 -16.66
N PRO A 69 -6.47 -10.52 -15.52
CA PRO A 69 -5.26 -10.20 -14.75
C PRO A 69 -3.95 -10.46 -15.52
N GLU A 70 -3.98 -11.27 -16.58
CA GLU A 70 -2.87 -11.47 -17.52
C GLU A 70 -2.49 -10.22 -18.33
N ILE A 71 -3.26 -9.15 -18.24
CA ILE A 71 -2.96 -7.81 -18.80
C ILE A 71 -1.62 -7.22 -18.31
N LEU A 72 -1.00 -7.88 -17.37
CA LEU A 72 0.30 -7.51 -16.83
C LEU A 72 1.48 -7.86 -17.76
N ASP A 73 1.17 -8.17 -19.01
CA ASP A 73 2.24 -8.24 -20.01
C ASP A 73 2.95 -6.89 -20.07
N ARG A 74 4.22 -6.91 -19.68
CA ARG A 74 5.09 -5.74 -19.62
C ARG A 74 5.13 -4.98 -20.96
N SER A 75 5.10 -5.67 -22.07
CA SER A 75 5.20 -5.06 -23.38
C SER A 75 3.98 -4.26 -23.77
N LEU A 76 2.80 -4.68 -23.33
CA LEU A 76 1.52 -4.09 -23.73
C LEU A 76 1.19 -2.80 -22.98
N TRP A 77 1.16 -2.84 -21.66
CA TRP A 77 0.66 -1.70 -20.91
C TRP A 77 1.70 -0.62 -20.63
N LEU A 78 2.97 -0.99 -20.44
CA LEU A 78 4.02 -0.01 -20.18
C LEU A 78 4.33 0.85 -21.40
N SER A 79 4.29 0.28 -22.60
CA SER A 79 4.45 1.05 -23.84
C SER A 79 3.37 2.12 -23.99
N ALA A 80 2.15 1.85 -23.53
CA ALA A 80 1.04 2.79 -23.57
C ALA A 80 1.20 3.99 -22.61
N LEU A 81 2.07 3.87 -21.59
CA LEU A 81 2.37 4.96 -20.65
C LEU A 81 3.33 6.01 -21.24
N GLY A 82 4.09 5.67 -22.28
CA GLY A 82 5.10 6.53 -22.88
C GLY A 82 6.19 6.91 -21.89
N VAL A 83 6.63 5.97 -21.04
CA VAL A 83 7.71 6.08 -20.05
C VAL A 83 8.83 5.10 -20.38
N GLU A 84 10.05 5.45 -20.04
CA GLU A 84 11.19 4.53 -20.09
C GLU A 84 11.23 3.71 -18.80
N VAL A 85 11.16 2.38 -18.93
CA VAL A 85 11.17 1.45 -17.80
C VAL A 85 12.60 1.03 -17.48
N GLN A 86 13.04 1.38 -16.27
CA GLN A 86 14.36 1.01 -15.75
C GLN A 86 14.34 -0.32 -15.00
N ALA A 87 13.29 -0.58 -14.24
CA ALA A 87 13.12 -1.84 -13.53
C ALA A 87 11.62 -2.23 -13.46
N TYR A 88 11.37 -3.54 -13.46
CA TYR A 88 10.04 -4.12 -13.38
C TYR A 88 10.07 -5.41 -12.58
N ALA A 89 9.29 -5.48 -11.52
CA ALA A 89 9.21 -6.66 -10.66
C ALA A 89 7.75 -7.04 -10.42
N VAL A 90 7.45 -8.34 -10.56
CA VAL A 90 6.15 -8.92 -10.20
C VAL A 90 6.35 -9.79 -8.97
N ARG A 91 5.53 -9.58 -7.95
CA ARG A 91 5.52 -10.36 -6.71
C ARG A 91 4.11 -10.85 -6.42
N ILE A 92 3.99 -11.97 -5.72
CA ILE A 92 2.71 -12.43 -5.19
C ILE A 92 2.26 -11.41 -4.14
N GLY A 93 1.05 -10.89 -4.30
CA GLY A 93 0.45 -9.96 -3.36
C GLY A 93 -0.07 -10.66 -2.11
N ARG A 94 -0.33 -9.87 -1.06
CA ARG A 94 -0.85 -10.38 0.22
C ARG A 94 -2.27 -10.97 0.12
N LEU A 95 -3.05 -10.53 -0.86
CA LEU A 95 -4.44 -10.94 -1.06
C LEU A 95 -4.53 -12.17 -1.99
N GLY A 96 -3.92 -13.28 -1.62
CA GLY A 96 -4.06 -14.57 -2.32
C GLY A 96 -3.58 -14.52 -3.78
N SER A 97 -4.48 -14.58 -4.75
CA SER A 97 -4.17 -14.55 -6.18
C SER A 97 -3.79 -13.18 -6.72
N SER A 98 -3.62 -12.16 -5.87
CA SER A 98 -3.21 -10.83 -6.32
C SER A 98 -1.74 -10.83 -6.75
N ALA A 99 -1.42 -9.95 -7.71
CA ALA A 99 -0.04 -9.65 -8.06
C ALA A 99 0.28 -8.21 -7.65
N LYS A 100 1.46 -8.01 -7.05
CA LYS A 100 2.03 -6.68 -6.83
C LYS A 100 3.10 -6.44 -7.88
N ILE A 101 2.93 -5.37 -8.64
CA ILE A 101 3.91 -4.91 -9.63
C ILE A 101 4.55 -3.66 -9.11
N SER A 102 5.88 -3.67 -9.08
CA SER A 102 6.70 -2.49 -8.83
C SER A 102 7.42 -2.09 -10.11
N VAL A 103 7.29 -0.84 -10.50
CA VAL A 103 7.88 -0.28 -11.72
C VAL A 103 8.70 0.94 -11.37
N VAL A 104 9.95 0.95 -11.80
CA VAL A 104 10.83 2.12 -11.77
C VAL A 104 10.96 2.65 -13.19
N THR A 105 10.73 3.94 -13.38
CA THR A 105 10.78 4.61 -14.68
C THR A 105 11.69 5.83 -14.62
N ASP A 106 11.98 6.40 -15.77
CA ASP A 106 12.63 7.71 -15.92
C ASP A 106 11.86 8.86 -15.21
N ARG A 107 10.59 8.60 -14.84
CA ARG A 107 9.68 9.60 -14.27
C ARG A 107 9.23 9.30 -12.84
N GLY A 108 9.80 8.29 -12.21
CA GLY A 108 9.50 7.90 -10.83
C GLY A 108 9.05 6.46 -10.70
N GLU A 109 8.59 6.14 -9.51
CA GLU A 109 8.22 4.79 -9.12
C GLU A 109 6.71 4.65 -9.03
N MET A 110 6.21 3.46 -9.33
CA MET A 110 4.81 3.11 -9.13
C MET A 110 4.66 1.66 -8.68
N ASP A 111 3.75 1.45 -7.75
CA ASP A 111 3.30 0.14 -7.31
C ASP A 111 1.84 -0.08 -7.72
N LEU A 112 1.56 -1.21 -8.33
CA LEU A 112 0.21 -1.64 -8.68
C LEU A 112 -0.09 -2.97 -8.01
N VAL A 113 -1.14 -3.00 -7.19
CA VAL A 113 -1.72 -4.26 -6.71
C VAL A 113 -2.88 -4.62 -7.62
N ILE A 114 -2.79 -5.79 -8.25
CA ILE A 114 -3.77 -6.25 -9.21
C ILE A 114 -4.62 -7.34 -8.59
N LEU A 115 -5.92 -7.12 -8.63
CA LEU A 115 -6.94 -8.02 -8.14
C LEU A 115 -7.77 -8.55 -9.31
N PRO A 116 -8.08 -9.86 -9.35
CA PRO A 116 -9.07 -10.38 -10.28
C PRO A 116 -10.44 -9.75 -10.02
N ALA A 117 -11.21 -9.52 -11.07
CA ALA A 117 -12.58 -9.00 -10.95
C ALA A 117 -13.48 -9.90 -10.07
N GLU A 118 -13.22 -11.20 -10.06
CA GLU A 118 -13.93 -12.15 -9.21
C GLU A 118 -13.76 -11.83 -7.72
N ALA A 119 -12.55 -11.45 -7.29
CA ALA A 119 -12.33 -11.04 -5.89
C ALA A 119 -13.18 -9.83 -5.52
N LEU A 120 -13.33 -8.86 -6.43
CA LEU A 120 -14.20 -7.70 -6.21
C LEU A 120 -15.67 -8.09 -6.12
N ARG A 121 -16.15 -9.04 -6.94
CA ARG A 121 -17.52 -9.56 -6.85
C ARG A 121 -17.79 -10.24 -5.52
N VAL A 122 -16.85 -11.07 -5.04
CA VAL A 122 -16.94 -11.73 -3.72
C VAL A 122 -16.99 -10.68 -2.59
N LEU A 123 -16.14 -9.67 -2.63
CA LEU A 123 -16.17 -8.57 -1.67
C LEU A 123 -17.49 -7.79 -1.72
N THR A 124 -18.01 -7.52 -2.92
CA THR A 124 -19.29 -6.84 -3.09
C THR A 124 -20.44 -7.64 -2.49
N ALA A 125 -20.47 -8.95 -2.74
CA ALA A 125 -21.48 -9.85 -2.18
C ALA A 125 -21.38 -9.91 -0.65
N ALA A 126 -20.16 -10.04 -0.09
CA ALA A 126 -19.96 -10.03 1.35
C ALA A 126 -20.43 -8.71 1.99
N MET A 127 -20.06 -7.59 1.40
CA MET A 127 -20.46 -6.27 1.90
C MET A 127 -21.95 -5.98 1.77
N SER A 128 -22.70 -6.72 0.96
CA SER A 128 -24.17 -6.61 0.95
C SER A 128 -24.85 -7.22 2.18
N LEU A 129 -24.11 -8.06 2.93
CA LEU A 129 -24.59 -8.68 4.16
C LEU A 129 -24.31 -7.80 5.39
N PRO A 130 -25.03 -8.00 6.51
CA PRO A 130 -24.64 -7.44 7.81
C PRO A 130 -23.22 -7.92 8.22
N ALA A 131 -22.49 -7.08 8.94
CA ALA A 131 -21.11 -7.40 9.36
C ALA A 131 -20.99 -8.71 10.16
N SER A 132 -22.01 -9.04 10.95
CA SER A 132 -22.09 -10.32 11.70
C SER A 132 -22.18 -11.57 10.81
N SER A 133 -22.49 -11.40 9.53
CA SER A 133 -22.66 -12.48 8.55
C SER A 133 -21.49 -12.56 7.54
N TRP A 134 -20.47 -11.74 7.71
CA TRP A 134 -19.32 -11.81 6.83
C TRP A 134 -18.56 -13.13 7.01
N PRO A 135 -18.17 -13.82 5.92
CA PRO A 135 -17.40 -15.04 6.01
C PRO A 135 -16.07 -14.78 6.73
N PRO A 136 -15.74 -15.56 7.79
CA PRO A 136 -14.48 -15.35 8.54
C PRO A 136 -13.21 -15.38 7.67
N GLN A 137 -13.24 -16.14 6.58
CA GLN A 137 -12.13 -16.27 5.63
C GLN A 137 -11.86 -14.97 4.85
N LEU A 138 -12.86 -14.09 4.72
CA LEU A 138 -12.73 -12.81 4.04
C LEU A 138 -12.29 -11.67 4.96
N LEU A 139 -12.42 -11.83 6.28
CA LEU A 139 -12.09 -10.78 7.23
C LEU A 139 -10.65 -10.27 7.10
N PRO A 140 -9.61 -11.12 6.96
CA PRO A 140 -8.25 -10.62 6.76
C PRO A 140 -8.12 -9.74 5.52
N ALA A 141 -8.68 -10.17 4.38
CA ALA A 141 -8.63 -9.43 3.13
C ALA A 141 -9.42 -8.10 3.20
N LEU A 142 -10.59 -8.12 3.84
CA LEU A 142 -11.38 -6.90 4.09
C LEU A 142 -10.63 -5.92 4.99
N THR A 143 -10.01 -6.42 6.06
CA THR A 143 -9.24 -5.59 7.01
C THR A 143 -7.99 -4.99 6.36
N ASP A 144 -7.26 -5.77 5.56
CA ASP A 144 -6.12 -5.27 4.80
C ASP A 144 -6.55 -4.18 3.83
N LEU A 145 -7.65 -4.40 3.11
CA LEU A 145 -8.20 -3.39 2.18
C LEU A 145 -8.67 -2.14 2.93
N ALA A 146 -9.40 -2.30 4.04
CA ALA A 146 -9.84 -1.18 4.87
C ALA A 146 -8.65 -0.36 5.40
N THR A 147 -7.59 -1.03 5.85
CA THR A 147 -6.36 -0.37 6.34
C THR A 147 -5.72 0.48 5.23
N VAL A 148 -5.67 -0.05 4.01
CA VAL A 148 -5.14 0.69 2.85
C VAL A 148 -6.01 1.89 2.51
N LEU A 149 -7.34 1.71 2.50
CA LEU A 149 -8.31 2.77 2.17
C LEU A 149 -8.42 3.83 3.27
N ALA A 150 -8.23 3.48 4.54
CA ALA A 150 -8.27 4.42 5.67
C ALA A 150 -7.23 5.54 5.55
N GLY A 151 -6.10 5.27 4.87
CA GLY A 151 -5.08 6.27 4.55
C GLY A 151 -5.49 7.31 3.50
N GLY A 152 -6.71 7.20 2.95
CA GLY A 152 -7.24 7.97 1.84
C GLY A 152 -7.13 7.22 0.52
N PHE A 153 -8.11 7.44 -0.36
CA PHE A 153 -8.13 6.87 -1.69
C PHE A 153 -8.84 7.81 -2.68
N ARG A 154 -8.58 7.60 -3.96
CA ARG A 154 -9.29 8.29 -5.05
C ARG A 154 -9.54 7.32 -6.19
N VAL A 155 -10.80 7.14 -6.53
CA VAL A 155 -11.19 6.32 -7.67
C VAL A 155 -10.91 7.07 -8.96
N LEU A 156 -10.18 6.45 -9.89
CA LEU A 156 -9.78 7.01 -11.17
C LEU A 156 -10.58 6.40 -12.32
N LYS A 157 -11.06 5.15 -12.13
CA LYS A 157 -11.98 4.46 -13.02
C LYS A 157 -12.93 3.59 -12.19
N GLY A 158 -14.18 3.47 -12.57
CA GLY A 158 -15.18 2.65 -11.90
C GLY A 158 -15.87 3.33 -10.70
N GLU A 159 -15.77 4.65 -10.56
CA GLU A 159 -16.33 5.42 -9.44
C GLU A 159 -17.82 5.12 -9.20
N GLY A 160 -18.65 5.20 -10.23
CA GLY A 160 -20.12 4.99 -10.08
C GLY A 160 -20.48 3.58 -9.64
N ALA A 161 -19.72 2.57 -10.07
CA ALA A 161 -19.98 1.19 -9.71
C ALA A 161 -19.41 0.79 -8.35
N TYR A 162 -18.20 1.25 -8.01
CA TYR A 162 -17.42 0.73 -6.89
C TYR A 162 -17.05 1.78 -5.84
N GLY A 163 -17.18 3.07 -6.13
CA GLY A 163 -16.89 4.14 -5.16
C GLY A 163 -17.66 3.99 -3.85
N PRO A 164 -18.99 3.76 -3.87
CA PRO A 164 -19.78 3.51 -2.66
C PRO A 164 -19.32 2.27 -1.88
N LEU A 165 -18.93 1.19 -2.56
CA LEU A 165 -18.40 -0.03 -1.93
C LEU A 165 -17.10 0.26 -1.18
N LEU A 166 -16.14 0.93 -1.82
CA LEU A 166 -14.86 1.27 -1.20
C LEU A 166 -15.04 2.20 -0.01
N ALA A 167 -15.90 3.21 -0.14
CA ALA A 167 -16.24 4.11 0.97
C ALA A 167 -16.89 3.36 2.14
N ARG A 168 -17.72 2.37 1.85
CA ARG A 168 -18.34 1.52 2.86
C ARG A 168 -17.30 0.64 3.56
N ILE A 169 -16.40 0.00 2.81
CA ILE A 169 -15.30 -0.79 3.38
C ILE A 169 -14.44 0.08 4.31
N ALA A 170 -14.00 1.25 3.84
CA ALA A 170 -13.17 2.16 4.63
C ALA A 170 -13.84 2.62 5.94
N ARG A 171 -15.17 2.69 5.99
CA ARG A 171 -15.92 3.17 7.14
C ARG A 171 -16.35 2.06 8.10
N GLU A 172 -16.77 0.91 7.57
CA GLU A 172 -17.47 -0.13 8.34
C GLU A 172 -16.59 -1.33 8.72
N VAL A 173 -15.51 -1.57 7.97
CA VAL A 173 -14.59 -2.66 8.30
C VAL A 173 -13.60 -2.16 9.37
N PRO A 174 -13.55 -2.83 10.54
CA PRO A 174 -12.62 -2.41 11.59
C PRO A 174 -11.17 -2.62 11.16
N VAL A 175 -10.34 -1.64 11.43
CA VAL A 175 -8.88 -1.78 11.31
C VAL A 175 -8.40 -2.72 12.39
N THR A 176 -7.43 -3.58 12.08
CA THR A 176 -6.82 -4.49 13.04
C THR A 176 -6.22 -3.72 14.22
N ARG A 177 -6.62 -4.08 15.43
CA ARG A 177 -6.11 -3.54 16.68
C ARG A 177 -5.56 -4.66 17.53
N LEU A 178 -4.53 -4.37 18.29
CA LEU A 178 -4.03 -5.30 19.31
C LEU A 178 -4.81 -5.05 20.61
N ASP A 179 -5.41 -6.09 21.17
CA ASP A 179 -5.91 -6.02 22.54
C ASP A 179 -4.77 -6.04 23.56
N ASP A 180 -5.07 -5.87 24.82
CA ASP A 180 -4.04 -5.80 25.88
C ASP A 180 -3.25 -7.10 26.02
N ALA A 181 -3.87 -8.25 25.78
CA ALA A 181 -3.20 -9.55 25.83
C ALA A 181 -2.23 -9.70 24.64
N ALA A 182 -2.65 -9.31 23.44
CA ALA A 182 -1.82 -9.32 22.25
C ALA A 182 -0.64 -8.32 22.37
N VAL A 183 -0.88 -7.13 22.93
CA VAL A 183 0.21 -6.15 23.18
C VAL A 183 1.25 -6.73 24.15
N ARG A 184 0.82 -7.40 25.23
CA ARG A 184 1.75 -8.03 26.17
C ARG A 184 2.55 -9.14 25.50
N LEU A 185 1.88 -10.02 24.76
CA LEU A 185 2.53 -11.11 24.03
C LEU A 185 3.58 -10.60 23.04
N GLU A 186 3.26 -9.54 22.29
CA GLU A 186 4.19 -8.89 21.35
C GLU A 186 5.38 -8.26 22.12
N ALA A 187 5.13 -7.59 23.23
CA ALA A 187 6.19 -6.99 24.05
C ALA A 187 7.12 -8.04 24.68
N ASP A 188 6.56 -9.13 25.22
CA ASP A 188 7.35 -10.23 25.77
C ASP A 188 8.16 -10.92 24.66
N GLY A 189 7.56 -11.13 23.50
CA GLY A 189 8.23 -11.64 22.30
C GLY A 189 9.40 -10.74 21.88
N PHE A 190 9.19 -9.42 21.86
CA PHE A 190 10.25 -8.45 21.57
C PHE A 190 11.45 -8.59 22.52
N VAL A 191 11.20 -8.73 23.82
CA VAL A 191 12.28 -8.89 24.81
C VAL A 191 13.04 -10.19 24.59
N CYS A 192 12.36 -11.30 24.32
CA CYS A 192 12.98 -12.59 24.00
C CYS A 192 13.85 -12.50 22.74
N ASP A 193 13.34 -11.89 21.69
CA ASP A 193 14.04 -11.73 20.40
C ASP A 193 15.23 -10.76 20.56
N TYR A 194 15.09 -9.71 21.36
CA TYR A 194 16.19 -8.79 21.68
C TYR A 194 17.35 -9.54 22.35
N VAL A 195 17.09 -10.31 23.41
CA VAL A 195 18.11 -11.09 24.11
C VAL A 195 18.75 -12.12 23.17
N SER A 196 17.96 -12.78 22.33
CA SER A 196 18.47 -13.73 21.33
C SER A 196 19.35 -13.07 20.30
N THR A 197 18.98 -11.87 19.86
CA THR A 197 19.78 -11.06 18.92
C THR A 197 21.09 -10.64 19.55
N TRP A 198 21.06 -10.14 20.79
CA TRP A 198 22.25 -9.75 21.54
C TRP A 198 23.25 -10.91 21.67
N ARG A 199 22.76 -12.11 22.05
CA ARG A 199 23.59 -13.30 22.17
C ARG A 199 24.25 -13.72 20.84
N LYS A 200 23.58 -13.48 19.69
CA LYS A 200 24.19 -13.69 18.38
C LYS A 200 25.32 -12.71 18.12
N VAL A 201 25.16 -11.43 18.52
CA VAL A 201 26.22 -10.42 18.44
C VAL A 201 27.43 -10.84 19.27
N GLU A 202 27.22 -11.27 20.52
CA GLU A 202 28.30 -11.73 21.41
C GLU A 202 29.10 -12.95 20.86
N ARG A 203 28.42 -13.81 20.10
CA ARG A 203 29.07 -14.95 19.43
C ARG A 203 29.70 -14.61 18.09
N GLY A 204 29.64 -13.35 17.63
CA GLY A 204 30.15 -12.94 16.33
C GLY A 204 29.27 -13.37 15.14
N GLU A 205 28.03 -13.79 15.40
CA GLU A 205 27.07 -14.21 14.37
C GLU A 205 26.36 -12.98 13.74
N TRP A 206 27.12 -12.04 13.20
CA TRP A 206 26.65 -10.72 12.77
C TRP A 206 25.52 -10.79 11.73
N ILE A 207 25.62 -11.66 10.73
CA ILE A 207 24.60 -11.81 9.67
C ILE A 207 23.30 -12.33 10.25
N ALA A 208 23.37 -13.33 11.17
CA ALA A 208 22.20 -13.86 11.82
C ALA A 208 21.54 -12.83 12.76
N ALA A 209 22.36 -12.05 13.49
CA ALA A 209 21.88 -10.96 14.34
C ALA A 209 21.19 -9.86 13.52
N GLN A 210 21.81 -9.45 12.41
CA GLN A 210 21.22 -8.44 11.51
C GLN A 210 19.90 -8.92 10.90
N ARG A 211 19.83 -10.18 10.45
CA ARG A 211 18.57 -10.76 9.96
C ARG A 211 17.47 -10.75 11.03
N TRP A 212 17.82 -11.13 12.28
CA TRP A 212 16.87 -11.15 13.39
C TRP A 212 16.37 -9.75 13.73
N LEU A 213 17.30 -8.78 13.77
CA LEU A 213 16.96 -7.36 13.96
C LEU A 213 15.91 -6.89 12.95
N HIS A 214 16.12 -7.13 11.66
CA HIS A 214 15.24 -6.62 10.61
C HIS A 214 13.92 -7.38 10.50
N LEU A 215 13.91 -8.70 10.67
CA LEU A 215 12.72 -9.52 10.45
C LEU A 215 11.83 -9.64 11.69
N GLN A 216 12.42 -9.51 12.89
CA GLN A 216 11.67 -9.72 14.15
C GLN A 216 11.55 -8.42 14.95
N LEU A 217 12.67 -7.84 15.36
CA LEU A 217 12.63 -6.69 16.27
C LEU A 217 12.05 -5.44 15.63
N VAL A 218 12.43 -5.11 14.40
CA VAL A 218 11.91 -3.92 13.71
C VAL A 218 10.42 -4.06 13.45
N GLU A 219 9.97 -5.21 12.95
CA GLU A 219 8.56 -5.46 12.65
C GLU A 219 7.68 -5.43 13.91
N CYS A 220 8.14 -6.08 15.00
CA CYS A 220 7.43 -6.06 16.27
C CYS A 220 7.34 -4.63 16.83
N ASN A 221 8.45 -3.87 16.79
CA ASN A 221 8.50 -2.49 17.27
C ASN A 221 7.56 -1.57 16.47
N LEU A 222 7.49 -1.74 15.14
CA LEU A 222 6.56 -0.98 14.29
C LEU A 222 5.10 -1.28 14.64
N ARG A 223 4.74 -2.55 14.87
CA ARG A 223 3.38 -2.94 15.30
C ARG A 223 3.01 -2.33 16.65
N LEU A 224 3.90 -2.42 17.64
CA LEU A 224 3.68 -1.85 18.97
C LEU A 224 3.58 -0.32 18.92
N LEU A 225 4.44 0.35 18.16
CA LEU A 225 4.42 1.80 17.98
C LEU A 225 3.13 2.25 17.28
N HIS A 226 2.70 1.52 16.25
CA HIS A 226 1.44 1.78 15.55
C HIS A 226 0.25 1.69 16.51
N GLU A 227 0.15 0.60 17.29
CA GLU A 227 -0.92 0.42 18.27
C GLU A 227 -0.89 1.49 19.37
N LEU A 228 0.29 1.84 19.88
CA LEU A 228 0.46 2.90 20.88
C LEU A 228 -0.09 4.25 20.37
N ARG A 229 0.24 4.62 19.14
CA ARG A 229 -0.25 5.86 18.52
C ARG A 229 -1.77 5.84 18.36
N LEU A 230 -2.32 4.73 17.85
CA LEU A 230 -3.77 4.58 17.73
C LEU A 230 -4.50 4.69 19.07
N ARG A 231 -3.92 4.15 20.16
CA ARG A 231 -4.48 4.30 21.53
C ARG A 231 -4.46 5.73 22.02
N ARG A 232 -3.51 6.54 21.54
CA ARG A 232 -3.42 7.98 21.85
C ARG A 232 -4.30 8.85 20.95
N GLY A 233 -5.04 8.26 20.00
CA GLY A 233 -5.83 9.00 19.01
C GLY A 233 -4.98 9.71 17.96
N GLU A 234 -3.72 9.29 17.81
CA GLU A 234 -2.81 9.85 16.82
C GLU A 234 -2.99 9.16 15.46
N VAL A 235 -2.72 9.90 14.39
CA VAL A 235 -2.62 9.29 13.04
C VAL A 235 -1.36 8.43 13.00
N SER A 236 -1.53 7.20 12.53
CA SER A 236 -0.42 6.25 12.45
C SER A 236 -0.56 5.31 11.26
N PHE A 237 0.56 4.92 10.70
CA PHE A 237 0.66 3.96 9.60
C PHE A 237 1.49 2.75 10.05
N PRO A 238 1.12 1.51 9.66
CA PRO A 238 1.80 0.29 10.10
C PRO A 238 3.29 0.23 9.75
N ASP A 239 3.70 0.93 8.69
CA ASP A 239 5.08 1.02 8.20
C ASP A 239 5.92 2.11 8.90
N GLY A 240 5.42 2.69 9.99
CA GLY A 240 6.14 3.69 10.79
C GLY A 240 6.15 5.10 10.23
N ARG A 241 5.52 5.38 9.07
CA ARG A 241 5.36 6.75 8.54
C ARG A 241 4.58 7.64 9.53
N ARG A 242 4.87 8.93 9.52
CA ARG A 242 4.21 9.96 10.33
C ARG A 242 3.32 10.82 9.48
#